data_f1c4489064604664b14caa1693175248
#
_entry.id   f1c4489064604664b14caa1693175248
#
_cell.length_a   1.000
_cell.length_b   1.000
_cell.length_c   1.000
_cell.angle_alpha   90.00
_cell.angle_beta   90.00
_cell.angle_gamma   90.00
#
_symmetry.space_group_name_H-M   'P 1'
#
loop_
_entity.id
_entity.type
_entity.pdbx_description
1 polymer ?
#
loop_
_entity_poly.entity_id
_entity_poly.type
_entity_poly.pdbx_seq_one_letter_code
_entity_poly.pdbx_strand_id
1 'polypeptide(L)'
;MSIALRAGSGLALCLSLAGPALAQDIKPAEQPSKAEAQQPAAADPFAAIPAARPDDVKSLDAIIAALYDVISGDAGVQRDWNRFRSLFYPGARMIPSGKNARTGKIGARIASPEAYIQANESFLEGEGFHELELGRHVDSFGTLSQVFSAYEARNKKSDEKPFLRGINSIQLLNDGSRWWVLTIAWAPESPDNPLPERFTKKAER
;
A
#
# COMPACT_ATOMS: atom_id res chain seq x y z
N MET A 1 -46.32 -36.92 36.22
CA MET A 1 -46.82 -35.85 37.12
C MET A 1 -46.91 -34.56 36.29
N SER A 2 -48.14 -34.19 36.00
CA SER A 2 -48.55 -32.99 35.23
C SER A 2 -48.61 -31.77 36.14
N ILE A 3 -48.14 -30.60 35.70
CA ILE A 3 -48.56 -29.28 36.16
C ILE A 3 -48.32 -28.30 34.97
N ALA A 4 -49.27 -28.02 34.27
CA ALA A 4 -50.29 -26.96 34.21
C ALA A 4 -49.72 -25.55 33.90
N LEU A 5 -50.09 -25.12 32.71
CA LEU A 5 -50.09 -23.83 32.02
C LEU A 5 -50.79 -22.73 32.88
N ARG A 6 -50.22 -21.52 32.94
CA ARG A 6 -50.99 -20.31 33.20
C ARG A 6 -50.58 -19.19 32.26
N ALA A 7 -51.53 -18.82 31.43
CA ALA A 7 -51.57 -17.62 30.61
C ALA A 7 -51.85 -16.39 31.49
N GLY A 8 -51.11 -15.33 31.31
CA GLY A 8 -51.37 -14.01 31.88
C GLY A 8 -51.52 -12.98 30.79
N SER A 9 -52.77 -12.59 30.54
CA SER A 9 -53.11 -11.50 29.62
C SER A 9 -52.82 -10.15 30.27
N GLY A 10 -51.84 -9.42 29.72
CA GLY A 10 -51.55 -8.02 30.05
C GLY A 10 -52.10 -7.10 28.97
N LEU A 11 -53.17 -6.39 29.33
CA LEU A 11 -53.83 -5.38 28.51
C LEU A 11 -52.94 -4.13 28.46
N ALA A 12 -52.37 -3.82 27.33
CA ALA A 12 -51.59 -2.59 27.13
C ALA A 12 -52.53 -1.49 26.59
N LEU A 13 -52.73 -0.49 27.43
CA LEU A 13 -53.47 0.73 27.14
C LEU A 13 -52.66 1.64 26.21
N CYS A 14 -53.05 1.75 24.93
CA CYS A 14 -52.47 2.73 23.99
C CYS A 14 -53.03 4.12 24.32
N LEU A 15 -52.21 4.98 24.92
CA LEU A 15 -52.45 6.43 24.97
C LEU A 15 -51.93 7.05 23.64
N SER A 16 -52.82 7.42 22.77
CA SER A 16 -52.56 8.24 21.60
C SER A 16 -52.40 9.71 21.99
N LEU A 17 -51.18 10.20 22.07
CA LEU A 17 -50.89 11.63 22.11
C LEU A 17 -50.76 12.16 20.66
N ALA A 18 -51.81 12.75 20.16
CA ALA A 18 -51.78 13.53 18.94
C ALA A 18 -51.15 14.90 19.24
N GLY A 19 -49.85 15.07 18.93
CA GLY A 19 -49.21 16.38 18.90
C GLY A 19 -49.40 17.02 17.52
N PRO A 20 -49.50 18.36 17.42
CA PRO A 20 -49.69 19.04 16.14
C PRO A 20 -48.43 18.84 15.27
N ALA A 21 -48.63 18.33 14.06
CA ALA A 21 -47.63 18.26 13.03
C ALA A 21 -47.25 19.69 12.60
N LEU A 22 -46.03 20.11 12.98
CA LEU A 22 -45.41 21.27 12.38
C LEU A 22 -45.04 20.87 10.95
N ALA A 23 -45.79 21.36 9.99
CA ALA A 23 -45.41 21.31 8.57
C ALA A 23 -44.10 22.12 8.42
N GLN A 24 -42.99 21.42 8.29
CA GLN A 24 -41.76 22.05 7.83
C GLN A 24 -41.88 22.25 6.32
N ASP A 25 -41.93 23.51 5.89
CA ASP A 25 -41.78 23.88 4.51
C ASP A 25 -40.43 23.36 3.98
N ILE A 26 -40.48 22.21 3.30
CA ILE A 26 -39.34 21.71 2.55
C ILE A 26 -39.19 22.61 1.34
N LYS A 27 -38.27 23.57 1.45
CA LYS A 27 -37.83 24.37 0.32
C LYS A 27 -37.34 23.43 -0.78
N PRO A 28 -37.85 23.55 -2.05
CA PRO A 28 -37.33 22.72 -3.12
C PRO A 28 -35.82 22.89 -3.22
N ALA A 29 -35.10 21.76 -3.36
CA ALA A 29 -33.64 21.78 -3.56
C ALA A 29 -33.36 22.66 -4.78
N GLU A 30 -32.57 23.71 -4.55
CA GLU A 30 -32.09 24.63 -5.57
C GLU A 30 -31.32 23.82 -6.61
N GLN A 31 -31.74 23.82 -7.85
CA GLN A 31 -31.04 23.15 -8.94
C GLN A 31 -29.62 23.76 -9.01
N PRO A 32 -28.58 22.96 -9.16
CA PRO A 32 -27.19 23.47 -9.26
C PRO A 32 -27.12 24.48 -10.41
N SER A 33 -26.55 25.64 -10.11
CA SER A 33 -26.44 26.74 -11.06
C SER A 33 -25.60 26.30 -12.26
N LYS A 34 -25.91 26.79 -13.47
CA LYS A 34 -25.13 26.53 -14.70
C LYS A 34 -23.64 26.86 -14.60
N ALA A 35 -23.19 27.50 -13.52
CA ALA A 35 -21.79 27.83 -13.25
C ALA A 35 -20.94 26.64 -12.75
N GLU A 36 -21.57 25.56 -12.22
CA GLU A 36 -20.83 24.36 -11.78
C GLU A 36 -20.50 23.38 -12.91
N ALA A 37 -20.99 23.61 -14.12
CA ALA A 37 -20.82 22.72 -15.28
C ALA A 37 -19.51 22.90 -16.05
N GLN A 38 -18.56 23.76 -15.59
CA GLN A 38 -17.28 24.03 -16.26
C GLN A 38 -16.06 23.91 -15.37
N GLN A 39 -16.00 22.87 -14.51
CA GLN A 39 -14.68 22.44 -14.04
C GLN A 39 -13.93 21.82 -15.23
N PRO A 40 -12.70 22.29 -15.54
CA PRO A 40 -11.88 21.64 -16.55
C PRO A 40 -11.76 20.15 -16.19
N ALA A 41 -11.95 19.26 -17.15
CA ALA A 41 -11.79 17.83 -16.95
C ALA A 41 -10.44 17.61 -16.27
N ALA A 42 -10.44 16.95 -15.09
CA ALA A 42 -9.22 16.64 -14.38
C ALA A 42 -8.28 15.91 -15.35
N ALA A 43 -7.02 16.35 -15.44
CA ALA A 43 -6.03 15.71 -16.29
C ALA A 43 -5.96 14.22 -15.96
N ASP A 44 -5.83 13.36 -16.97
CA ASP A 44 -5.68 11.92 -16.77
C ASP A 44 -4.46 11.65 -15.87
N PRO A 45 -4.67 11.07 -14.66
CA PRO A 45 -3.58 10.83 -13.74
C PRO A 45 -2.57 9.79 -14.24
N PHE A 46 -2.92 9.00 -15.28
CA PHE A 46 -2.02 8.03 -15.89
C PHE A 46 -1.15 8.63 -17.00
N ALA A 47 -1.48 9.80 -17.54
CA ALA A 47 -0.77 10.39 -18.68
C ALA A 47 0.73 10.64 -18.42
N ALA A 48 1.12 10.82 -17.15
CA ALA A 48 2.50 11.04 -16.75
C ALA A 48 3.28 9.76 -16.42
N ILE A 49 2.61 8.58 -16.42
CA ILE A 49 3.25 7.32 -16.07
C ILE A 49 3.86 6.68 -17.32
N PRO A 50 5.17 6.35 -17.32
CA PRO A 50 5.78 5.63 -18.41
C PRO A 50 5.13 4.28 -18.67
N ALA A 51 5.13 3.80 -19.91
CA ALA A 51 4.66 2.47 -20.24
C ALA A 51 5.49 1.40 -19.50
N ALA A 52 4.83 0.47 -18.83
CA ALA A 52 5.49 -0.64 -18.17
C ALA A 52 5.93 -1.71 -19.17
N ARG A 53 7.00 -2.42 -18.84
CA ARG A 53 7.36 -3.65 -19.52
C ARG A 53 6.31 -4.71 -19.19
N PRO A 54 5.68 -5.37 -20.18
CA PRO A 54 4.65 -6.36 -19.89
C PRO A 54 5.10 -7.45 -18.91
N ASP A 55 6.36 -7.88 -19.03
CA ASP A 55 6.93 -8.90 -18.15
C ASP A 55 7.07 -8.47 -16.69
N ASP A 56 7.18 -7.19 -16.40
CA ASP A 56 7.28 -6.67 -15.04
C ASP A 56 5.92 -6.66 -14.31
N VAL A 57 4.82 -6.66 -15.04
CA VAL A 57 3.49 -6.37 -14.45
C VAL A 57 2.43 -7.44 -14.74
N LYS A 58 2.81 -8.56 -15.37
CA LYS A 58 1.90 -9.63 -15.75
C LYS A 58 1.37 -10.47 -14.59
N SER A 59 2.07 -10.49 -13.47
CA SER A 59 1.70 -11.26 -12.27
C SER A 59 2.18 -10.58 -10.99
N LEU A 60 1.65 -11.03 -9.84
CA LEU A 60 2.12 -10.59 -8.52
C LEU A 60 3.61 -10.88 -8.35
N ASP A 61 4.07 -12.06 -8.72
CA ASP A 61 5.49 -12.42 -8.62
C ASP A 61 6.36 -11.53 -9.52
N ALA A 62 5.88 -11.22 -10.72
CA ALA A 62 6.60 -10.38 -11.67
C ALA A 62 6.79 -8.96 -11.17
N ILE A 63 5.74 -8.32 -10.62
CA ILE A 63 5.86 -6.94 -10.14
C ILE A 63 6.72 -6.85 -8.88
N ILE A 64 6.67 -7.84 -7.98
CA ILE A 64 7.57 -7.91 -6.83
C ILE A 64 9.02 -8.08 -7.29
N ALA A 65 9.30 -8.98 -8.21
CA ALA A 65 10.65 -9.16 -8.76
C ALA A 65 11.16 -7.86 -9.43
N ALA A 66 10.29 -7.18 -10.20
CA ALA A 66 10.64 -5.93 -10.85
C ALA A 66 10.94 -4.80 -9.86
N LEU A 67 10.23 -4.74 -8.71
CA LEU A 67 10.50 -3.78 -7.65
C LEU A 67 11.92 -3.94 -7.07
N TYR A 68 12.35 -5.15 -6.78
CA TYR A 68 13.68 -5.44 -6.27
C TYR A 68 14.77 -5.21 -7.33
N ASP A 69 14.50 -5.61 -8.57
CA ASP A 69 15.47 -5.52 -9.66
C ASP A 69 15.74 -4.07 -10.06
N VAL A 70 14.70 -3.24 -10.18
CA VAL A 70 14.82 -1.89 -10.73
C VAL A 70 15.63 -0.92 -9.88
N ILE A 71 15.70 -1.15 -8.56
CA ILE A 71 16.52 -0.35 -7.63
C ILE A 71 17.92 -0.95 -7.43
N SER A 72 18.14 -2.19 -7.88
CA SER A 72 19.39 -2.92 -7.72
C SER A 72 20.37 -2.63 -8.85
N GLY A 73 21.66 -2.52 -8.51
CA GLY A 73 22.76 -2.34 -9.49
C GLY A 73 24.06 -2.00 -8.82
N ASP A 74 25.15 -2.16 -9.58
CA ASP A 74 26.51 -1.85 -9.12
C ASP A 74 26.72 -0.34 -8.96
N ALA A 75 27.77 0.04 -8.23
CA ALA A 75 28.23 1.42 -8.11
C ALA A 75 28.55 2.02 -9.50
N GLY A 76 28.13 3.26 -9.71
CA GLY A 76 28.30 3.98 -11.00
C GLY A 76 27.29 3.60 -12.08
N VAL A 77 26.38 2.65 -11.81
CA VAL A 77 25.36 2.23 -12.78
C VAL A 77 24.05 2.99 -12.52
N GLN A 78 23.60 3.73 -13.51
CA GLN A 78 22.31 4.43 -13.50
C GLN A 78 21.13 3.44 -13.39
N ARG A 79 20.14 3.79 -12.57
CA ARG A 79 18.90 3.01 -12.45
C ARG A 79 17.90 3.43 -13.55
N ASP A 80 17.09 2.48 -14.00
CA ASP A 80 15.98 2.78 -14.94
C ASP A 80 14.80 3.38 -14.17
N TRP A 81 14.87 4.68 -13.88
CA TRP A 81 13.83 5.39 -13.13
C TRP A 81 12.51 5.48 -13.89
N ASN A 82 12.49 5.38 -15.21
CA ASN A 82 11.24 5.29 -15.97
C ASN A 82 10.57 3.93 -15.76
N ARG A 83 11.35 2.84 -15.78
CA ARG A 83 10.86 1.52 -15.40
C ARG A 83 10.34 1.52 -13.96
N PHE A 84 11.06 2.13 -13.01
CA PHE A 84 10.59 2.29 -11.63
C PHE A 84 9.24 2.99 -11.57
N ARG A 85 9.10 4.18 -12.17
CA ARG A 85 7.84 4.95 -12.20
C ARG A 85 6.69 4.14 -12.78
N SER A 86 6.94 3.31 -13.78
CA SER A 86 5.93 2.52 -14.47
C SER A 86 5.27 1.45 -13.60
N LEU A 87 5.86 1.07 -12.46
CA LEU A 87 5.31 0.07 -11.55
C LEU A 87 4.23 0.63 -10.62
N PHE A 88 4.18 1.95 -10.43
CA PHE A 88 3.36 2.61 -9.42
C PHE A 88 2.06 3.17 -9.98
N TYR A 89 0.98 2.93 -9.25
CA TYR A 89 -0.32 3.54 -9.52
C TYR A 89 -0.27 5.06 -9.24
N PRO A 90 -1.06 5.90 -9.96
CA PRO A 90 -1.15 7.33 -9.67
C PRO A 90 -1.46 7.57 -8.19
N GLY A 91 -0.68 8.40 -7.53
CA GLY A 91 -0.86 8.68 -6.11
C GLY A 91 -0.26 7.65 -5.15
N ALA A 92 0.49 6.65 -5.63
CA ALA A 92 1.17 5.67 -4.80
C ALA A 92 2.06 6.31 -3.72
N ARG A 93 2.32 5.57 -2.64
CA ARG A 93 3.08 6.03 -1.49
C ARG A 93 4.25 5.10 -1.17
N MET A 94 5.38 5.72 -0.82
CA MET A 94 6.57 5.09 -0.29
C MET A 94 6.81 5.57 1.13
N ILE A 95 6.84 4.65 2.10
CA ILE A 95 6.72 4.98 3.52
C ILE A 95 7.83 4.30 4.32
N PRO A 96 9.08 4.85 4.31
CA PRO A 96 10.09 4.42 5.27
C PRO A 96 9.63 4.67 6.70
N SER A 97 9.77 3.66 7.55
CA SER A 97 9.45 3.75 8.96
C SER A 97 10.61 3.24 9.81
N GLY A 98 10.68 3.70 11.06
CA GLY A 98 11.71 3.25 11.98
C GLY A 98 11.98 4.23 13.10
N LYS A 99 13.00 3.91 13.88
CA LYS A 99 13.48 4.73 14.99
C LYS A 99 14.49 5.76 14.48
N ASN A 100 14.20 7.04 14.69
CA ASN A 100 15.13 8.11 14.38
C ASN A 100 16.34 8.01 15.33
N ALA A 101 17.53 7.82 14.77
CA ALA A 101 18.76 7.59 15.55
C ALA A 101 19.11 8.77 16.49
N ARG A 102 18.76 10.01 16.09
CA ARG A 102 19.08 11.22 16.89
C ARG A 102 18.09 11.45 18.02
N THR A 103 16.79 11.19 17.80
CA THR A 103 15.74 11.53 18.76
C THR A 103 15.18 10.33 19.51
N GLY A 104 15.47 9.11 19.07
CA GLY A 104 14.90 7.86 19.58
C GLY A 104 13.42 7.67 19.27
N LYS A 105 12.74 8.62 18.62
CA LYS A 105 11.31 8.53 18.31
C LYS A 105 11.07 7.61 17.12
N ILE A 106 10.04 6.77 17.23
CA ILE A 106 9.53 5.96 16.13
C ILE A 106 8.61 6.83 15.28
N GLY A 107 8.73 6.74 13.96
CA GLY A 107 7.90 7.47 13.02
C GLY A 107 8.01 6.93 11.60
N ALA A 108 7.25 7.55 10.69
CA ALA A 108 7.27 7.25 9.27
C ALA A 108 7.27 8.55 8.47
N ARG A 109 7.81 8.49 7.25
CA ARG A 109 7.78 9.60 6.29
C ARG A 109 6.99 9.16 5.06
N ILE A 110 5.92 9.88 4.73
CA ILE A 110 5.15 9.61 3.52
C ILE A 110 5.79 10.35 2.36
N ALA A 111 6.16 9.63 1.31
CA ALA A 111 6.76 10.15 0.10
C ALA A 111 6.03 9.63 -1.15
N SER A 112 6.13 10.33 -2.27
CA SER A 112 5.78 9.81 -3.58
C SER A 112 6.93 8.98 -4.15
N PRO A 113 6.71 8.15 -5.20
CA PRO A 113 7.80 7.50 -5.93
C PRO A 113 8.85 8.49 -6.43
N GLU A 114 8.44 9.67 -6.91
CA GLU A 114 9.35 10.71 -7.36
C GLU A 114 10.21 11.29 -6.23
N ALA A 115 9.60 11.56 -5.07
CA ALA A 115 10.35 12.01 -3.89
C ALA A 115 11.31 10.94 -3.36
N TYR A 116 11.00 9.65 -3.53
CA TYR A 116 11.91 8.56 -3.23
C TYR A 116 13.13 8.57 -4.16
N ILE A 117 12.93 8.72 -5.46
CA ILE A 117 14.02 8.82 -6.45
C ILE A 117 14.96 9.95 -6.06
N GLN A 118 14.43 11.17 -5.92
CA GLN A 118 15.21 12.36 -5.56
C GLN A 118 16.05 12.20 -4.28
N ALA A 119 15.52 11.46 -3.30
CA ALA A 119 16.19 11.27 -2.02
C ALA A 119 17.26 10.17 -2.04
N ASN A 120 17.18 9.20 -2.97
CA ASN A 120 17.99 7.98 -2.90
C ASN A 120 18.86 7.73 -4.14
N GLU A 121 18.61 8.38 -5.28
CA GLU A 121 19.33 8.18 -6.53
C GLU A 121 20.85 8.22 -6.33
N SER A 122 21.36 9.31 -5.75
CA SER A 122 22.80 9.48 -5.54
C SER A 122 23.44 8.39 -4.67
N PHE A 123 22.71 7.90 -3.65
CA PHE A 123 23.16 6.81 -2.80
C PHE A 123 23.18 5.48 -3.54
N LEU A 124 22.06 5.13 -4.18
CA LEU A 124 21.88 3.87 -4.88
C LEU A 124 22.88 3.70 -6.03
N GLU A 125 23.18 4.79 -6.74
CA GLU A 125 24.12 4.80 -7.87
C GLU A 125 25.56 4.95 -7.43
N GLY A 126 25.83 5.70 -6.35
CA GLY A 126 27.20 5.94 -5.86
C GLY A 126 27.84 4.75 -5.18
N GLU A 127 27.13 4.13 -4.26
CA GLU A 127 27.66 3.05 -3.41
C GLU A 127 27.41 1.64 -3.97
N GLY A 128 26.50 1.52 -4.94
CA GLY A 128 25.92 0.24 -5.33
C GLY A 128 24.88 -0.24 -4.32
N PHE A 129 23.86 -0.90 -4.81
CA PHE A 129 22.76 -1.39 -4.00
C PHE A 129 22.13 -2.61 -4.66
N HIS A 130 22.13 -3.74 -3.97
CA HIS A 130 21.51 -4.98 -4.43
C HIS A 130 20.54 -5.47 -3.38
N GLU A 131 19.25 -5.32 -3.63
CA GLU A 131 18.20 -5.81 -2.74
C GLU A 131 17.65 -7.14 -3.26
N LEU A 132 17.57 -8.12 -2.36
CA LEU A 132 17.06 -9.44 -2.65
C LEU A 132 15.90 -9.77 -1.73
N GLU A 133 14.85 -10.35 -2.30
CA GLU A 133 13.78 -10.95 -1.52
C GLU A 133 14.22 -12.26 -0.88
N LEU A 134 14.02 -12.40 0.42
CA LEU A 134 14.30 -13.62 1.18
C LEU A 134 13.10 -14.57 1.18
N GLY A 135 11.89 -14.01 1.24
CA GLY A 135 10.62 -14.71 1.25
C GLY A 135 9.47 -13.78 1.53
N ARG A 136 8.25 -14.24 1.29
CA ARG A 136 7.05 -13.41 1.46
C ARG A 136 5.86 -14.18 2.02
N HIS A 137 4.94 -13.43 2.58
CA HIS A 137 3.57 -13.87 2.86
C HIS A 137 2.61 -12.97 2.07
N VAL A 138 1.58 -13.57 1.47
CA VAL A 138 0.62 -12.87 0.61
C VAL A 138 -0.79 -13.19 1.06
N ASP A 139 -1.58 -12.15 1.27
CA ASP A 139 -3.03 -12.21 1.43
C ASP A 139 -3.70 -11.46 0.29
N SER A 140 -4.71 -12.09 -0.35
CA SER A 140 -5.40 -11.50 -1.49
C SER A 140 -6.91 -11.54 -1.32
N PHE A 141 -7.56 -10.47 -1.76
CA PHE A 141 -9.01 -10.41 -1.85
C PHE A 141 -9.45 -9.59 -3.07
N GLY A 142 -10.09 -10.26 -4.03
CA GLY A 142 -10.50 -9.63 -5.28
C GLY A 142 -9.31 -9.04 -6.05
N THR A 143 -9.33 -7.74 -6.26
CA THR A 143 -8.28 -7.01 -6.99
C THR A 143 -7.09 -6.60 -6.13
N LEU A 144 -7.19 -6.74 -4.81
CA LEU A 144 -6.18 -6.29 -3.85
C LEU A 144 -5.34 -7.45 -3.34
N SER A 145 -4.03 -7.17 -3.17
CA SER A 145 -3.11 -8.06 -2.46
C SER A 145 -2.24 -7.28 -1.49
N GLN A 146 -2.09 -7.85 -0.30
CA GLN A 146 -1.15 -7.39 0.72
C GLN A 146 0.02 -8.36 0.76
N VAL A 147 1.23 -7.84 0.61
CA VAL A 147 2.47 -8.64 0.61
C VAL A 147 3.38 -8.17 1.73
N PHE A 148 3.76 -9.07 2.64
CA PHE A 148 4.88 -8.89 3.54
C PHE A 148 6.07 -9.61 2.95
N SER A 149 7.04 -8.85 2.44
CA SER A 149 8.22 -9.35 1.75
C SER A 149 9.46 -9.01 2.56
N ALA A 150 10.15 -10.04 3.06
CA ALA A 150 11.41 -9.87 3.76
C ALA A 150 12.53 -9.67 2.75
N TYR A 151 13.42 -8.74 3.02
CA TYR A 151 14.52 -8.39 2.15
C TYR A 151 15.86 -8.34 2.87
N GLU A 152 16.92 -8.42 2.09
CA GLU A 152 18.27 -8.06 2.47
C GLU A 152 18.92 -7.22 1.39
N ALA A 153 19.80 -6.30 1.78
CA ALA A 153 20.54 -5.44 0.87
C ALA A 153 22.05 -5.51 1.08
N ARG A 154 22.79 -5.48 -0.04
CA ARG A 154 24.25 -5.47 -0.11
C ARG A 154 24.72 -4.36 -1.04
N ASN A 155 25.93 -3.83 -0.81
CA ASN A 155 26.52 -2.88 -1.75
C ASN A 155 27.00 -3.60 -3.04
N LYS A 156 27.53 -4.82 -2.89
CA LYS A 156 27.94 -5.69 -4.01
C LYS A 156 27.28 -7.06 -3.87
N LYS A 157 26.95 -7.69 -4.97
CA LYS A 157 26.42 -9.06 -4.97
C LYS A 157 27.35 -10.07 -4.30
N SER A 158 28.67 -9.81 -4.32
CA SER A 158 29.71 -10.66 -3.72
C SER A 158 29.88 -10.46 -2.22
N ASP A 159 29.25 -9.46 -1.60
CA ASP A 159 29.39 -9.24 -0.17
C ASP A 159 28.84 -10.43 0.61
N GLU A 160 29.62 -10.96 1.55
CA GLU A 160 29.20 -12.13 2.35
C GLU A 160 27.98 -11.83 3.23
N LYS A 161 27.92 -10.61 3.76
CA LYS A 161 26.87 -10.19 4.70
C LYS A 161 26.09 -9.00 4.15
N PRO A 162 24.76 -8.99 4.29
CA PRO A 162 23.98 -7.80 4.01
C PRO A 162 24.31 -6.70 5.03
N PHE A 163 24.27 -5.45 4.58
CA PHE A 163 24.38 -4.30 5.49
C PHE A 163 23.01 -3.90 6.05
N LEU A 164 21.92 -4.35 5.41
CA LEU A 164 20.55 -4.03 5.79
C LEU A 164 19.65 -5.24 5.54
N ARG A 165 18.72 -5.47 6.45
CA ARG A 165 17.58 -6.41 6.31
C ARG A 165 16.33 -5.76 6.84
N GLY A 166 15.16 -6.22 6.40
CA GLY A 166 13.90 -5.68 6.86
C GLY A 166 12.68 -6.35 6.21
N ILE A 167 11.53 -5.72 6.42
CA ILE A 167 10.26 -6.12 5.81
C ILE A 167 9.73 -4.96 4.98
N ASN A 168 9.35 -5.25 3.73
CA ASN A 168 8.50 -4.43 2.88
C ASN A 168 7.05 -4.88 3.04
N SER A 169 6.17 -3.97 3.47
CA SER A 169 4.71 -4.14 3.45
C SER A 169 4.19 -3.48 2.20
N ILE A 170 3.75 -4.29 1.23
CA ILE A 170 3.42 -3.82 -0.12
C ILE A 170 1.94 -4.07 -0.36
N GLN A 171 1.23 -3.04 -0.83
CA GLN A 171 -0.14 -3.17 -1.32
C GLN A 171 -0.15 -3.10 -2.83
N LEU A 172 -0.76 -4.09 -3.46
CA LEU A 172 -0.87 -4.25 -4.90
C LEU A 172 -2.32 -4.23 -5.35
N LEU A 173 -2.53 -3.73 -6.56
CA LEU A 173 -3.79 -3.75 -7.27
C LEU A 173 -3.61 -4.50 -8.59
N ASN A 174 -4.52 -5.42 -8.90
CA ASN A 174 -4.72 -5.95 -10.24
C ASN A 174 -5.94 -5.27 -10.86
N ASP A 175 -5.73 -4.48 -11.91
CA ASP A 175 -6.82 -3.76 -12.61
C ASP A 175 -7.53 -4.59 -13.69
N GLY A 176 -7.17 -5.87 -13.80
CA GLY A 176 -7.65 -6.79 -14.83
C GLY A 176 -6.76 -6.85 -16.06
N SER A 177 -5.89 -5.86 -16.28
CA SER A 177 -4.92 -5.80 -17.37
C SER A 177 -3.48 -5.99 -16.89
N ARG A 178 -3.17 -5.50 -15.69
CA ARG A 178 -1.83 -5.55 -15.09
C ARG A 178 -1.86 -5.38 -13.58
N TRP A 179 -0.70 -5.63 -12.96
CA TRP A 179 -0.45 -5.32 -11.56
C TRP A 179 0.16 -3.93 -11.38
N TRP A 180 -0.19 -3.30 -10.25
CA TRP A 180 0.24 -1.97 -9.83
C TRP A 180 0.65 -1.97 -8.36
N VAL A 181 1.64 -1.16 -8.02
CA VAL A 181 1.99 -0.87 -6.63
C VAL A 181 1.19 0.35 -6.15
N LEU A 182 0.40 0.17 -5.09
CA LEU A 182 -0.34 1.26 -4.43
C LEU A 182 0.50 1.88 -3.30
N THR A 183 1.14 1.04 -2.50
CA THR A 183 1.91 1.49 -1.33
C THR A 183 3.02 0.50 -1.04
N ILE A 184 4.19 1.04 -0.66
CA ILE A 184 5.26 0.28 -0.03
C ILE A 184 5.61 0.99 1.28
N ALA A 185 5.43 0.31 2.42
CA ALA A 185 5.95 0.73 3.70
C ALA A 185 7.01 -0.27 4.14
N TRP A 186 8.12 0.21 4.70
CA TRP A 186 9.17 -0.70 5.15
C TRP A 186 9.75 -0.30 6.49
N ALA A 187 10.22 -1.32 7.21
CA ALA A 187 10.93 -1.16 8.46
C ALA A 187 12.19 -2.03 8.46
N PRO A 188 13.33 -1.51 8.88
CA PRO A 188 14.56 -2.30 9.01
C PRO A 188 14.48 -3.25 10.20
N GLU A 189 15.18 -4.37 10.07
CA GLU A 189 15.47 -5.26 11.19
C GLU A 189 16.34 -4.53 12.24
N SER A 190 16.15 -4.88 13.49
CA SER A 190 16.98 -4.39 14.59
C SER A 190 17.15 -5.49 15.66
N PRO A 191 18.10 -5.35 16.60
CA PRO A 191 18.23 -6.31 17.70
C PRO A 191 16.94 -6.52 18.51
N ASP A 192 16.13 -5.45 18.65
CA ASP A 192 14.86 -5.50 19.37
C ASP A 192 13.70 -5.99 18.49
N ASN A 193 13.90 -6.11 17.17
CA ASN A 193 12.89 -6.53 16.21
C ASN A 193 13.53 -7.35 15.08
N PRO A 194 13.94 -8.62 15.35
CA PRO A 194 14.54 -9.50 14.36
C PRO A 194 13.50 -9.96 13.33
N LEU A 195 13.94 -10.30 12.12
CA LEU A 195 13.07 -10.86 11.09
C LEU A 195 12.42 -12.16 11.56
N PRO A 196 11.08 -12.28 11.56
CA PRO A 196 10.39 -13.53 11.85
C PRO A 196 10.71 -14.62 10.81
N GLU A 197 11.02 -15.83 11.26
CA GLU A 197 11.37 -16.96 10.38
C GLU A 197 10.32 -17.23 9.28
N ARG A 198 9.02 -17.02 9.58
CA ARG A 198 7.93 -17.22 8.62
C ARG A 198 8.05 -16.37 7.34
N PHE A 199 8.78 -15.26 7.39
CA PHE A 199 8.99 -14.40 6.23
C PHE A 199 10.32 -14.67 5.52
N THR A 200 11.22 -15.45 6.12
CA THR A 200 12.53 -15.78 5.56
C THR A 200 12.60 -17.19 4.99
N LYS A 201 11.61 -18.05 5.31
CA LYS A 201 11.48 -19.38 4.70
C LYS A 201 10.74 -19.23 3.38
N LYS A 202 11.34 -19.68 2.27
CA LYS A 202 10.61 -19.86 1.00
C LYS A 202 9.37 -20.70 1.30
N ALA A 203 8.18 -20.24 0.87
CA ALA A 203 6.98 -21.04 0.96
C ALA A 203 7.27 -22.41 0.32
N GLU A 204 7.18 -23.47 1.10
CA GLU A 204 7.16 -24.84 0.56
C GLU A 204 5.91 -24.91 -0.32
N ARG A 205 6.12 -25.10 -1.64
CA ARG A 205 5.05 -25.22 -2.64
C ARG A 205 4.48 -26.64 -2.60
#